data_c2a99610f76b37b4d96ad8267c698649
#
_entry.id   c2a99610f76b37b4d96ad8267c698649
#
_cell.length_a   1.000
_cell.length_b   1.000
_cell.length_c   1.000
_cell.angle_alpha   90.00
_cell.angle_beta   90.00
_cell.angle_gamma   90.00
#
_symmetry.space_group_name_H-M   'P 1'
#
loop_
_entity.id
_entity.type
_entity.pdbx_description
1 polymer ?
#
loop_
_entity_poly.entity_id
_entity_poly.type
_entity_poly.pdbx_seq_one_letter_code
_entity_poly.pdbx_strand_id
1 'polypeptide(L)'
;GGGDSKDTQHKQLNPFSSAQKGKDKKPKSSIAKGIRKLFKMLGLKGTLILLAVLFAAPVLIWFVSSLFQPPIFISSSQLTKVIAVNKLSAIEYPYEGVAEYTDGIYYERFPVHMHYKAIVTVSFNPADVQWNIDNEKKTITLILPEFTHSEPVIDDYIEYLEDWSMGIDPKKAFNYCKQDAIKEIADKVDLNNMAVENAHAMIEGLTYNLVKSGGYKLVWPEDMKQDEQKTAETTGDKNAA
;
A
#
# COMPACT_ATOMS: atom_id res chain seq x y z
N GLY A 1 -19.63 63.38 -5.03
CA GLY A 1 -20.53 62.56 -4.24
C GLY A 1 -19.70 61.67 -3.32
N GLY A 2 -19.59 62.10 -2.09
CA GLY A 2 -18.90 61.46 -1.01
C GLY A 2 -19.67 60.26 -0.47
N GLY A 3 -18.93 59.30 0.03
CA GLY A 3 -19.41 58.12 0.72
C GLY A 3 -18.43 57.75 1.82
N ASP A 4 -18.77 58.15 3.03
CA ASP A 4 -18.07 57.86 4.27
C ASP A 4 -17.91 56.36 4.50
N SER A 5 -16.70 55.91 4.67
CA SER A 5 -16.38 54.59 5.22
C SER A 5 -16.27 54.70 6.72
N LYS A 6 -17.24 54.18 7.43
CA LYS A 6 -17.19 54.02 8.89
C LYS A 6 -16.37 52.77 9.23
N ASP A 7 -15.21 53.01 9.80
CA ASP A 7 -14.40 52.05 10.55
C ASP A 7 -15.20 51.46 11.72
N THR A 8 -15.48 50.18 11.66
CA THR A 8 -16.00 49.42 12.81
C THR A 8 -14.83 48.67 13.46
N GLN A 9 -14.21 49.31 14.45
CA GLN A 9 -13.22 48.65 15.33
C GLN A 9 -13.95 47.58 16.15
N HIS A 10 -13.67 46.31 15.84
CA HIS A 10 -13.97 45.19 16.73
C HIS A 10 -12.99 45.18 17.91
N LYS A 11 -13.50 45.66 19.02
CA LYS A 11 -12.88 45.62 20.34
C LYS A 11 -12.85 44.16 20.82
N GLN A 12 -11.68 43.49 20.70
CA GLN A 12 -11.43 42.20 21.34
C GLN A 12 -11.45 42.36 22.85
N LEU A 13 -12.48 41.83 23.47
CA LEU A 13 -12.55 41.67 24.92
C LEU A 13 -11.70 40.45 25.31
N ASN A 14 -10.58 40.69 25.97
CA ASN A 14 -9.76 39.69 26.64
C ASN A 14 -10.42 39.34 28.00
N PRO A 15 -10.89 38.11 28.22
CA PRO A 15 -11.48 37.71 29.50
C PRO A 15 -10.49 36.97 30.42
N PHE A 16 -9.21 37.35 30.44
CA PHE A 16 -8.23 36.78 31.37
C PHE A 16 -7.47 37.86 32.11
N SER A 17 -8.13 38.47 33.07
CA SER A 17 -7.45 39.26 34.09
C SER A 17 -8.25 39.25 35.40
N SER A 18 -8.08 38.18 36.16
CA SER A 18 -8.16 38.22 37.63
C SER A 18 -7.43 36.98 38.17
N ALA A 19 -6.13 37.08 38.23
CA ALA A 19 -5.30 36.13 38.98
C ALA A 19 -5.56 36.35 40.48
N GLN A 20 -6.47 35.56 41.01
CA GLN A 20 -6.61 35.38 42.44
C GLN A 20 -5.43 34.56 42.95
N LYS A 21 -4.52 35.22 43.67
CA LYS A 21 -3.36 34.67 44.32
C LYS A 21 -3.79 33.77 45.49
N GLY A 22 -4.26 32.54 45.14
CA GLY A 22 -4.49 31.49 46.11
C GLY A 22 -3.13 31.01 46.65
N LYS A 23 -2.89 31.23 47.92
CA LYS A 23 -1.75 30.63 48.63
C LYS A 23 -1.95 29.11 48.68
N ASP A 24 -1.29 28.39 47.77
CA ASP A 24 -1.14 26.96 47.85
C ASP A 24 -0.37 26.58 49.09
N LYS A 25 -1.10 26.27 50.14
CA LYS A 25 -0.54 25.52 51.28
C LYS A 25 -0.27 24.10 50.78
N LYS A 26 1.01 23.84 50.42
CA LYS A 26 1.49 22.48 50.19
C LYS A 26 1.10 21.59 51.35
N PRO A 27 0.41 20.46 51.15
CA PRO A 27 0.20 19.46 52.17
C PRO A 27 1.53 18.71 52.41
N LYS A 28 2.44 19.38 53.13
CA LYS A 28 3.66 18.73 53.58
C LYS A 28 3.34 17.91 54.82
N SER A 29 3.73 16.64 54.79
CA SER A 29 4.14 15.82 55.92
C SER A 29 3.20 14.71 56.47
N SER A 30 1.99 14.53 56.03
CA SER A 30 1.21 13.40 56.55
C SER A 30 1.68 12.02 56.00
N ILE A 31 1.94 11.95 54.71
CA ILE A 31 2.38 10.72 54.02
C ILE A 31 3.80 10.32 54.48
N ALA A 32 4.73 11.29 54.56
CA ALA A 32 6.11 11.01 54.97
C ALA A 32 6.23 10.52 56.46
N LYS A 33 5.32 11.00 57.33
CA LYS A 33 5.27 10.51 58.74
C LYS A 33 4.67 9.11 58.82
N GLY A 34 3.68 8.76 57.97
CA GLY A 34 3.09 7.43 57.87
C GLY A 34 4.12 6.40 57.36
N ILE A 35 4.84 6.73 56.34
CA ILE A 35 5.90 5.89 55.75
C ILE A 35 7.03 5.61 56.78
N ARG A 36 7.52 6.63 57.48
CA ARG A 36 8.54 6.43 58.54
C ARG A 36 8.06 5.54 59.69
N LYS A 37 6.80 5.61 60.06
CA LYS A 37 6.20 4.75 61.11
C LYS A 37 6.10 3.32 60.64
N LEU A 38 5.72 3.08 59.40
CA LEU A 38 5.70 1.75 58.77
C LEU A 38 7.10 1.13 58.67
N PHE A 39 8.11 1.91 58.28
CA PHE A 39 9.52 1.47 58.22
C PHE A 39 10.06 1.07 59.62
N LYS A 40 9.62 1.75 60.67
CA LYS A 40 10.05 1.44 62.05
C LYS A 40 9.37 0.17 62.60
N MET A 41 8.16 -0.13 62.16
CA MET A 41 7.41 -1.33 62.59
C MET A 41 7.84 -2.60 61.83
N LEU A 42 8.23 -2.51 60.57
CA LEU A 42 8.58 -3.66 59.73
C LEU A 42 10.00 -4.21 59.97
N GLY A 43 10.90 -3.44 60.58
CA GLY A 43 12.30 -3.84 60.70
C GLY A 43 13.01 -3.92 59.34
N LEU A 44 14.33 -4.08 59.35
CA LEU A 44 15.16 -4.06 58.15
C LEU A 44 14.74 -5.17 57.13
N LYS A 45 14.38 -6.35 57.63
CA LYS A 45 13.96 -7.49 56.80
C LYS A 45 12.60 -7.25 56.12
N GLY A 46 11.62 -6.70 56.84
CA GLY A 46 10.30 -6.40 56.29
C GLY A 46 10.31 -5.27 55.27
N THR A 47 11.16 -4.27 55.41
CA THR A 47 11.34 -3.18 54.43
C THR A 47 11.95 -3.68 53.14
N LEU A 48 12.92 -4.60 53.19
CA LEU A 48 13.51 -5.22 52.00
C LEU A 48 12.47 -6.05 51.23
N ILE A 49 11.62 -6.81 51.92
CA ILE A 49 10.52 -7.60 51.28
C ILE A 49 9.52 -6.64 50.61
N LEU A 50 9.09 -5.59 51.29
CA LEU A 50 8.15 -4.61 50.76
C LEU A 50 8.69 -3.92 49.50
N LEU A 51 9.96 -3.58 49.50
CA LEU A 51 10.65 -2.97 48.36
C LEU A 51 10.76 -3.96 47.21
N ALA A 52 11.09 -5.23 47.50
CA ALA A 52 11.10 -6.30 46.49
C ALA A 52 9.73 -6.52 45.83
N VAL A 53 8.66 -6.54 46.62
CA VAL A 53 7.27 -6.66 46.09
C VAL A 53 6.88 -5.45 45.28
N LEU A 54 7.26 -4.22 45.71
CA LEU A 54 6.94 -2.99 44.99
C LEU A 54 7.60 -2.93 43.62
N PHE A 55 8.80 -3.49 43.47
CA PHE A 55 9.48 -3.57 42.17
C PHE A 55 9.07 -4.79 41.34
N ALA A 56 8.79 -5.91 41.97
CA ALA A 56 8.38 -7.14 41.26
C ALA A 56 6.96 -7.07 40.71
N ALA A 57 6.01 -6.43 41.44
CA ALA A 57 4.62 -6.33 41.02
C ALA A 57 4.41 -5.67 39.65
N PRO A 58 4.99 -4.49 39.33
CA PRO A 58 4.83 -3.87 38.03
C PRO A 58 5.46 -4.70 36.89
N VAL A 59 6.58 -5.37 37.17
CA VAL A 59 7.24 -6.25 36.20
C VAL A 59 6.36 -7.47 35.91
N LEU A 60 5.76 -8.07 36.94
CA LEU A 60 4.80 -9.18 36.81
C LEU A 60 3.55 -8.73 36.04
N ILE A 61 2.97 -7.58 36.36
CA ILE A 61 1.79 -7.03 35.67
C ILE A 61 2.13 -6.77 34.20
N TRP A 62 3.29 -6.18 33.92
CA TRP A 62 3.73 -5.96 32.54
C TRP A 62 3.92 -7.27 31.77
N PHE A 63 4.55 -8.27 32.40
CA PHE A 63 4.76 -9.58 31.81
C PHE A 63 3.42 -10.31 31.54
N VAL A 64 2.51 -10.33 32.52
CA VAL A 64 1.17 -10.92 32.36
C VAL A 64 0.37 -10.16 31.30
N SER A 65 0.39 -8.84 31.28
CA SER A 65 -0.29 -8.04 30.24
C SER A 65 0.27 -8.30 28.84
N SER A 66 1.55 -8.59 28.72
CA SER A 66 2.18 -8.96 27.44
C SER A 66 1.71 -10.33 26.92
N LEU A 67 1.36 -11.26 27.83
CA LEU A 67 0.82 -12.57 27.46
C LEU A 67 -0.66 -12.52 27.05
N PHE A 68 -1.41 -11.52 27.51
CA PHE A 68 -2.84 -11.35 27.24
C PHE A 68 -3.15 -10.27 26.18
N GLN A 69 -2.24 -10.03 25.22
CA GLN A 69 -2.61 -9.20 24.09
C GLN A 69 -3.71 -9.89 23.28
N PRO A 70 -4.89 -9.26 23.11
CA PRO A 70 -5.95 -9.86 22.32
C PRO A 70 -5.44 -10.11 20.89
N PRO A 71 -5.75 -11.27 20.31
CA PRO A 71 -5.35 -11.56 18.94
C PRO A 71 -5.98 -10.54 17.99
N ILE A 72 -5.16 -9.87 17.19
CA ILE A 72 -5.64 -8.99 16.14
C ILE A 72 -6.13 -9.88 15.00
N PHE A 73 -7.42 -9.77 14.68
CA PHE A 73 -8.00 -10.44 13.52
C PHE A 73 -8.08 -9.45 12.35
N ILE A 74 -7.59 -9.87 11.21
CA ILE A 74 -7.68 -9.11 9.96
C ILE A 74 -8.89 -9.62 9.20
N SER A 75 -9.68 -8.71 8.61
CA SER A 75 -10.80 -9.04 7.74
C SER A 75 -10.49 -8.74 6.28
N SER A 76 -11.11 -9.49 5.35
CA SER A 76 -10.99 -9.25 3.91
C SER A 76 -11.39 -7.82 3.55
N SER A 77 -12.43 -7.25 4.20
CA SER A 77 -12.87 -5.89 3.95
C SER A 77 -11.83 -4.82 4.35
N GLN A 78 -11.03 -5.07 5.39
CA GLN A 78 -9.92 -4.18 5.76
C GLN A 78 -8.82 -4.21 4.70
N LEU A 79 -8.45 -5.39 4.22
CA LEU A 79 -7.45 -5.56 3.17
C LEU A 79 -7.90 -4.92 1.86
N THR A 80 -9.12 -5.23 1.41
CA THR A 80 -9.69 -4.61 0.19
C THR A 80 -9.74 -3.09 0.31
N LYS A 81 -10.11 -2.54 1.47
CA LYS A 81 -10.14 -1.09 1.67
C LYS A 81 -8.75 -0.45 1.56
N VAL A 82 -7.71 -1.12 2.04
CA VAL A 82 -6.34 -0.61 1.95
C VAL A 82 -5.86 -0.54 0.50
N ILE A 83 -6.16 -1.57 -0.31
CA ILE A 83 -5.76 -1.58 -1.72
C ILE A 83 -6.70 -0.75 -2.62
N ALA A 84 -7.98 -0.59 -2.27
CA ALA A 84 -8.95 0.15 -3.08
C ALA A 84 -8.79 1.68 -3.04
N VAL A 85 -8.01 2.22 -2.10
CA VAL A 85 -7.75 3.68 -1.99
C VAL A 85 -6.94 4.21 -3.17
N ASN A 86 -6.18 3.35 -3.83
CA ASN A 86 -5.38 3.69 -5.00
C ASN A 86 -6.01 3.09 -6.26
N LYS A 87 -6.17 3.88 -7.33
CA LYS A 87 -6.33 3.31 -8.68
C LYS A 87 -5.04 2.56 -8.98
N LEU A 88 -5.07 1.25 -8.82
CA LEU A 88 -3.90 0.43 -9.08
C LEU A 88 -3.87 0.10 -10.57
N SER A 89 -3.12 0.88 -11.36
CA SER A 89 -2.58 0.34 -12.60
C SER A 89 -1.47 -0.63 -12.21
N ALA A 90 -1.58 -1.87 -12.62
CA ALA A 90 -0.54 -2.85 -12.33
C ALA A 90 0.75 -2.50 -13.07
N ILE A 91 0.64 -1.98 -14.29
CA ILE A 91 1.76 -1.52 -15.10
C ILE A 91 1.32 -0.46 -16.12
N GLU A 92 2.18 0.52 -16.37
CA GLU A 92 2.17 1.39 -17.52
C GLU A 92 3.43 1.11 -18.34
N TYR A 93 3.25 0.56 -19.52
CA TYR A 93 4.35 0.17 -20.39
C TYR A 93 4.53 1.19 -21.50
N PRO A 94 5.60 2.01 -21.49
CA PRO A 94 5.95 2.87 -22.59
C PRO A 94 6.55 2.05 -23.73
N TYR A 95 6.08 2.29 -24.95
CA TYR A 95 6.51 1.64 -26.17
C TYR A 95 6.87 2.70 -27.20
N GLU A 96 7.91 2.45 -27.97
CA GLU A 96 8.34 3.28 -29.08
C GLU A 96 8.50 2.39 -30.32
N GLY A 97 7.84 2.76 -31.42
CA GLY A 97 7.76 1.93 -32.60
C GLY A 97 7.73 2.71 -33.89
N VAL A 98 7.76 1.98 -35.01
CA VAL A 98 7.64 2.51 -36.36
C VAL A 98 6.54 1.75 -37.09
N ALA A 99 5.43 2.42 -37.34
CA ALA A 99 4.30 1.88 -38.11
C ALA A 99 4.45 2.21 -39.59
N GLU A 100 3.99 1.29 -40.43
CA GLU A 100 3.98 1.46 -41.90
C GLU A 100 2.56 1.85 -42.36
N TYR A 101 2.42 3.01 -42.99
CA TYR A 101 1.17 3.49 -43.56
C TYR A 101 1.08 3.13 -45.04
N THR A 102 0.07 2.32 -45.39
CA THR A 102 -0.13 1.76 -46.74
C THR A 102 -1.54 2.01 -47.30
N ASP A 103 -2.30 2.96 -46.75
CA ASP A 103 -3.70 3.18 -47.16
C ASP A 103 -3.80 3.91 -48.48
N GLY A 104 -4.34 3.23 -49.49
CA GLY A 104 -4.57 3.73 -50.84
C GLY A 104 -3.47 3.38 -51.85
N ILE A 105 -3.83 3.35 -53.13
CA ILE A 105 -2.98 2.86 -54.23
C ILE A 105 -1.57 3.51 -54.25
N TYR A 106 -1.48 4.78 -53.86
CA TYR A 106 -0.20 5.50 -53.83
C TYR A 106 0.69 4.96 -52.69
N TYR A 107 0.16 4.84 -51.49
CA TYR A 107 0.93 4.41 -50.32
C TYR A 107 1.15 2.89 -50.26
N GLU A 108 0.35 2.09 -50.96
CA GLU A 108 0.67 0.65 -51.18
C GLU A 108 1.97 0.49 -51.97
N ARG A 109 2.26 1.43 -52.91
CA ARG A 109 3.48 1.42 -53.70
C ARG A 109 4.64 2.17 -53.06
N PHE A 110 4.35 3.19 -52.30
CA PHE A 110 5.29 4.07 -51.61
C PHE A 110 4.88 4.25 -50.17
N PRO A 111 5.12 3.25 -49.31
CA PRO A 111 4.71 3.28 -47.91
C PRO A 111 5.41 4.43 -47.18
N VAL A 112 4.74 4.93 -46.13
CA VAL A 112 5.28 5.96 -45.26
C VAL A 112 5.49 5.36 -43.88
N HIS A 113 6.68 5.47 -43.36
CA HIS A 113 7.01 5.02 -42.02
C HIS A 113 6.76 6.14 -41.01
N MET A 114 6.10 5.80 -39.92
CA MET A 114 5.71 6.73 -38.87
C MET A 114 6.32 6.30 -37.55
N HIS A 115 7.27 7.06 -37.07
CA HIS A 115 7.80 6.87 -35.74
C HIS A 115 6.82 7.44 -34.71
N TYR A 116 6.51 6.67 -33.67
CA TYR A 116 5.51 7.04 -32.66
C TYR A 116 5.89 6.50 -31.28
N LYS A 117 5.29 7.11 -30.26
CA LYS A 117 5.34 6.64 -28.88
C LYS A 117 3.94 6.28 -28.42
N ALA A 118 3.85 5.22 -27.63
CA ALA A 118 2.59 4.72 -27.08
C ALA A 118 2.75 4.35 -25.60
N ILE A 119 1.65 4.40 -24.87
CA ILE A 119 1.57 3.86 -23.51
C ILE A 119 0.45 2.83 -23.47
N VAL A 120 0.78 1.63 -23.01
CA VAL A 120 -0.20 0.57 -22.73
C VAL A 120 -0.30 0.41 -21.22
N THR A 121 -1.53 0.46 -20.71
CA THR A 121 -1.79 0.27 -19.29
C THR A 121 -2.45 -1.09 -19.08
N VAL A 122 -1.89 -1.86 -18.16
CA VAL A 122 -2.50 -3.09 -17.65
C VAL A 122 -2.97 -2.82 -16.23
N SER A 123 -4.23 -3.08 -15.97
CA SER A 123 -4.85 -2.77 -14.68
C SER A 123 -5.77 -3.89 -14.22
N PHE A 124 -6.12 -3.88 -12.95
CA PHE A 124 -7.15 -4.73 -12.37
C PHE A 124 -8.03 -3.93 -11.42
N ASN A 125 -9.22 -4.45 -11.14
CA ASN A 125 -10.09 -3.84 -10.14
C ASN A 125 -9.74 -4.38 -8.75
N PRO A 126 -9.24 -3.55 -7.82
CA PRO A 126 -8.89 -3.99 -6.47
C PRO A 126 -10.06 -4.58 -5.67
N ALA A 127 -11.31 -4.24 -6.04
CA ALA A 127 -12.49 -4.77 -5.38
C ALA A 127 -12.72 -6.26 -5.69
N ASP A 128 -12.17 -6.75 -6.81
CA ASP A 128 -12.33 -8.13 -7.25
C ASP A 128 -11.22 -9.06 -6.72
N VAL A 129 -10.26 -8.51 -5.98
CA VAL A 129 -9.23 -9.28 -5.29
C VAL A 129 -9.87 -10.15 -4.20
N GLN A 130 -9.59 -11.46 -4.25
CA GLN A 130 -10.11 -12.40 -3.28
C GLN A 130 -9.08 -12.69 -2.19
N TRP A 131 -9.53 -12.67 -0.94
CA TRP A 131 -8.71 -12.90 0.25
C TRP A 131 -9.18 -14.16 0.96
N ASN A 132 -8.30 -15.13 1.10
CA ASN A 132 -8.52 -16.30 1.95
C ASN A 132 -7.66 -16.17 3.22
N ILE A 133 -8.33 -15.99 4.38
CA ILE A 133 -7.67 -15.70 5.65
C ILE A 133 -7.80 -16.91 6.57
N ASP A 134 -6.67 -17.56 6.86
CA ASP A 134 -6.56 -18.62 7.86
C ASP A 134 -6.07 -18.02 9.18
N ASN A 135 -7.00 -17.89 10.13
CA ASN A 135 -6.70 -17.30 11.44
C ASN A 135 -5.91 -18.25 12.36
N GLU A 136 -5.97 -19.54 12.12
CA GLU A 136 -5.24 -20.54 12.92
C GLU A 136 -3.78 -20.58 12.50
N LYS A 137 -3.51 -20.64 11.19
CA LYS A 137 -2.17 -20.64 10.64
C LYS A 137 -1.56 -19.24 10.50
N LYS A 138 -2.37 -18.21 10.74
CA LYS A 138 -1.96 -16.80 10.54
C LYS A 138 -1.44 -16.55 9.12
N THR A 139 -2.14 -17.11 8.12
CA THR A 139 -1.82 -16.92 6.70
C THR A 139 -2.95 -16.20 5.99
N ILE A 140 -2.58 -15.37 5.01
CA ILE A 140 -3.50 -14.69 4.11
C ILE A 140 -3.09 -15.07 2.70
N THR A 141 -3.93 -15.82 2.00
CA THR A 141 -3.73 -16.14 0.58
C THR A 141 -4.50 -15.17 -0.27
N LEU A 142 -3.85 -14.62 -1.27
CA LEU A 142 -4.40 -13.65 -2.20
C LEU A 142 -4.58 -14.30 -3.57
N ILE A 143 -5.74 -14.02 -4.20
CA ILE A 143 -6.01 -14.40 -5.59
C ILE A 143 -6.29 -13.11 -6.36
N LEU A 144 -5.43 -12.82 -7.35
CA LEU A 144 -5.61 -11.69 -8.25
C LEU A 144 -6.74 -11.96 -9.23
N PRO A 145 -7.54 -10.93 -9.58
CA PRO A 145 -8.51 -11.04 -10.68
C PRO A 145 -7.81 -11.01 -12.04
N GLU A 146 -8.57 -11.21 -13.10
CA GLU A 146 -8.07 -11.02 -14.46
C GLU A 146 -7.65 -9.57 -14.71
N PHE A 147 -6.55 -9.42 -15.43
CA PHE A 147 -6.04 -8.12 -15.82
C PHE A 147 -6.74 -7.62 -17.09
N THR A 148 -7.00 -6.31 -17.12
CA THR A 148 -7.57 -5.62 -18.27
C THR A 148 -6.48 -4.80 -18.95
N HIS A 149 -6.28 -5.02 -20.24
CA HIS A 149 -5.38 -4.22 -21.07
C HIS A 149 -6.13 -3.03 -21.65
N SER A 150 -5.58 -1.83 -21.48
CA SER A 150 -6.09 -0.66 -22.17
C SER A 150 -5.66 -0.69 -23.63
N GLU A 151 -6.44 -0.02 -24.49
CA GLU A 151 -5.92 0.29 -25.81
C GLU A 151 -4.70 1.22 -25.71
N PRO A 152 -3.69 1.04 -26.59
CA PRO A 152 -2.54 1.93 -26.60
C PRO A 152 -2.96 3.39 -26.78
N VAL A 153 -2.43 4.25 -25.90
CA VAL A 153 -2.56 5.69 -26.04
C VAL A 153 -1.33 6.18 -26.80
N ILE A 154 -1.54 6.62 -28.05
CA ILE A 154 -0.49 7.18 -28.89
C ILE A 154 -0.23 8.61 -28.42
N ASP A 155 1.04 9.01 -28.34
CA ASP A 155 1.44 10.40 -28.07
C ASP A 155 0.91 11.34 -29.14
N ASP A 156 0.73 12.61 -28.82
CA ASP A 156 0.18 13.62 -29.73
C ASP A 156 1.08 13.88 -30.95
N TYR A 157 2.31 13.36 -30.93
CA TYR A 157 3.30 13.55 -31.98
C TYR A 157 3.62 12.23 -32.69
N ILE A 158 3.42 12.25 -34.04
CA ILE A 158 3.85 11.19 -34.95
C ILE A 158 4.89 11.83 -35.90
N GLU A 159 6.07 11.26 -35.96
CA GLU A 159 7.13 11.69 -36.87
C GLU A 159 7.05 10.86 -38.16
N TYR A 160 6.83 11.55 -39.28
CA TYR A 160 6.89 10.94 -40.62
C TYR A 160 8.33 10.90 -41.11
N LEU A 161 8.80 9.71 -41.47
CA LEU A 161 10.22 9.52 -41.85
C LEU A 161 10.47 9.87 -43.33
N GLU A 162 9.43 9.94 -44.15
CA GLU A 162 9.50 10.26 -45.56
C GLU A 162 8.86 11.59 -45.90
N ASP A 163 9.48 12.34 -46.85
CA ASP A 163 9.03 13.65 -47.30
C ASP A 163 7.69 13.62 -48.06
N TRP A 164 7.29 12.46 -48.59
CA TRP A 164 6.04 12.29 -49.36
C TRP A 164 4.82 11.97 -48.53
N SER A 165 4.86 12.25 -47.27
CA SER A 165 3.76 12.01 -46.30
C SER A 165 2.58 13.01 -46.47
N MET A 166 2.65 13.94 -47.42
CA MET A 166 1.62 14.95 -47.65
C MET A 166 0.28 14.32 -48.03
N GLY A 167 -0.79 14.65 -47.29
CA GLY A 167 -2.14 14.17 -47.55
C GLY A 167 -2.55 12.93 -46.76
N ILE A 168 -1.74 12.45 -45.84
CA ILE A 168 -2.13 11.41 -44.87
C ILE A 168 -3.16 11.98 -43.89
N ASP A 169 -4.28 11.31 -43.77
CA ASP A 169 -5.28 11.63 -42.73
C ASP A 169 -4.71 11.32 -41.33
N PRO A 170 -4.58 12.32 -40.44
CA PRO A 170 -4.05 12.10 -39.10
C PRO A 170 -4.78 11.01 -38.32
N LYS A 171 -6.10 10.89 -38.45
CA LYS A 171 -6.87 9.82 -37.79
C LYS A 171 -6.46 8.43 -38.24
N LYS A 172 -6.22 8.28 -39.54
CA LYS A 172 -5.75 7.03 -40.10
C LYS A 172 -4.33 6.73 -39.63
N ALA A 173 -3.45 7.73 -39.63
CA ALA A 173 -2.08 7.61 -39.11
C ALA A 173 -2.08 7.11 -37.67
N PHE A 174 -2.83 7.75 -36.78
CA PHE A 174 -2.96 7.33 -35.39
C PHE A 174 -3.50 5.88 -35.27
N ASN A 175 -4.44 5.52 -36.13
CA ASN A 175 -5.01 4.15 -36.11
C ASN A 175 -3.99 3.10 -36.55
N TYR A 176 -3.15 3.40 -37.56
CA TYR A 176 -2.05 2.54 -37.98
C TYR A 176 -1.01 2.34 -36.85
N CYS A 177 -0.58 3.45 -36.23
CA CYS A 177 0.34 3.39 -35.08
C CYS A 177 -0.26 2.56 -33.93
N LYS A 178 -1.55 2.71 -33.66
CA LYS A 178 -2.25 1.96 -32.61
C LYS A 178 -2.30 0.46 -32.92
N GLN A 179 -2.63 0.07 -34.15
CA GLN A 179 -2.65 -1.32 -34.56
C GLN A 179 -1.27 -1.95 -34.52
N ASP A 180 -0.24 -1.22 -34.94
CA ASP A 180 1.14 -1.65 -34.85
C ASP A 180 1.56 -1.87 -33.39
N ALA A 181 1.28 -0.91 -32.49
CA ALA A 181 1.56 -1.04 -31.08
C ALA A 181 0.90 -2.27 -30.45
N ILE A 182 -0.38 -2.53 -30.76
CA ILE A 182 -1.11 -3.71 -30.26
C ILE A 182 -0.39 -4.99 -30.67
N LYS A 183 -0.03 -5.10 -31.95
CA LYS A 183 0.60 -6.30 -32.52
C LYS A 183 2.00 -6.53 -31.91
N GLU A 184 2.84 -5.50 -31.95
CA GLU A 184 4.23 -5.59 -31.53
C GLU A 184 4.35 -5.88 -30.01
N ILE A 185 3.49 -5.27 -29.19
CA ILE A 185 3.50 -5.49 -27.75
C ILE A 185 3.02 -6.92 -27.43
N ALA A 186 1.96 -7.39 -28.11
CA ALA A 186 1.44 -8.75 -27.89
C ALA A 186 2.50 -9.82 -28.24
N ASP A 187 3.31 -9.59 -29.27
CA ASP A 187 4.31 -10.56 -29.76
C ASP A 187 5.64 -10.54 -28.95
N LYS A 188 5.99 -9.39 -28.35
CA LYS A 188 7.33 -9.19 -27.81
C LYS A 188 7.39 -9.02 -26.27
N VAL A 189 6.28 -8.71 -25.63
CA VAL A 189 6.29 -8.35 -24.23
C VAL A 189 5.27 -9.16 -23.43
N ASP A 190 5.72 -9.84 -22.42
CA ASP A 190 4.86 -10.53 -21.46
C ASP A 190 4.34 -9.55 -20.39
N LEU A 191 3.40 -8.69 -20.81
CA LEU A 191 2.80 -7.70 -19.94
C LEU A 191 2.03 -8.31 -18.77
N ASN A 192 1.49 -9.52 -18.95
CA ASN A 192 0.73 -10.17 -17.88
C ASN A 192 1.63 -10.55 -16.72
N ASN A 193 2.77 -11.20 -16.97
CA ASN A 193 3.72 -11.54 -15.91
C ASN A 193 4.28 -10.30 -15.23
N MET A 194 4.65 -9.27 -15.99
CA MET A 194 5.10 -7.99 -15.43
C MET A 194 4.02 -7.34 -14.56
N ALA A 195 2.74 -7.40 -14.97
CA ALA A 195 1.62 -6.86 -14.21
C ALA A 195 1.39 -7.65 -12.91
N VAL A 196 1.50 -8.98 -12.96
CA VAL A 196 1.40 -9.86 -11.77
C VAL A 196 2.50 -9.51 -10.76
N GLU A 197 3.76 -9.46 -11.18
CA GLU A 197 4.89 -9.14 -10.31
C GLU A 197 4.74 -7.76 -9.65
N ASN A 198 4.34 -6.74 -10.42
CA ASN A 198 4.10 -5.40 -9.89
C ASN A 198 2.89 -5.36 -8.95
N ALA A 199 1.81 -6.09 -9.27
CA ALA A 199 0.65 -6.18 -8.39
C ALA A 199 1.02 -6.84 -7.06
N HIS A 200 1.83 -7.91 -7.07
CA HIS A 200 2.36 -8.55 -5.87
C HIS A 200 3.13 -7.55 -5.02
N ALA A 201 4.12 -6.87 -5.59
CA ALA A 201 4.95 -5.90 -4.87
C ALA A 201 4.13 -4.74 -4.28
N MET A 202 3.16 -4.22 -5.03
CA MET A 202 2.28 -3.14 -4.57
C MET A 202 1.36 -3.59 -3.43
N ILE A 203 0.70 -4.74 -3.58
CA ILE A 203 -0.23 -5.24 -2.56
C ILE A 203 0.52 -5.59 -1.30
N GLU A 204 1.68 -6.23 -1.41
CA GLU A 204 2.54 -6.52 -0.26
C GLU A 204 2.95 -5.22 0.46
N GLY A 205 3.40 -4.21 -0.27
CA GLY A 205 3.78 -2.92 0.30
C GLY A 205 2.62 -2.21 0.99
N LEU A 206 1.43 -2.17 0.37
CA LEU A 206 0.24 -1.52 0.93
C LEU A 206 -0.30 -2.24 2.17
N THR A 207 -0.25 -3.57 2.19
CA THR A 207 -0.80 -4.38 3.28
C THR A 207 0.21 -4.72 4.38
N TYR A 208 1.49 -4.45 4.17
CA TYR A 208 2.60 -4.83 5.05
C TYR A 208 2.35 -4.52 6.52
N ASN A 209 2.01 -3.27 6.85
CA ASN A 209 1.80 -2.86 8.24
C ASN A 209 0.62 -3.59 8.89
N LEU A 210 -0.46 -3.79 8.14
CA LEU A 210 -1.66 -4.49 8.62
C LEU A 210 -1.37 -5.97 8.85
N VAL A 211 -0.78 -6.64 7.87
CA VAL A 211 -0.41 -8.06 7.91
C VAL A 211 0.56 -8.33 9.06
N LYS A 212 1.62 -7.52 9.16
CA LYS A 212 2.63 -7.65 10.22
C LYS A 212 2.08 -7.40 11.63
N SER A 213 1.25 -6.38 11.81
CA SER A 213 0.66 -6.07 13.13
C SER A 213 -0.27 -7.15 13.63
N GLY A 214 -0.95 -7.87 12.72
CA GLY A 214 -1.79 -9.03 13.04
C GLY A 214 -1.02 -10.33 13.24
N GLY A 215 0.29 -10.33 12.94
CA GLY A 215 1.14 -11.53 12.99
C GLY A 215 0.84 -12.51 11.86
N TYR A 216 0.27 -12.03 10.74
CA TYR A 216 -0.02 -12.85 9.57
C TYR A 216 1.16 -12.86 8.59
N LYS A 217 1.16 -13.89 7.73
CA LYS A 217 2.04 -14.00 6.56
C LYS A 217 1.20 -13.97 5.30
N LEU A 218 1.58 -13.12 4.33
CA LEU A 218 0.98 -13.13 2.99
C LEU A 218 1.60 -14.28 2.19
N VAL A 219 0.76 -15.04 1.48
CA VAL A 219 1.17 -16.21 0.69
C VAL A 219 0.50 -16.12 -0.67
N TRP A 220 1.26 -16.38 -1.72
CA TRP A 220 0.76 -16.39 -3.09
C TRP A 220 0.40 -17.81 -3.52
N PRO A 221 -0.61 -18.02 -4.38
CA PRO A 221 -1.01 -19.37 -4.84
C PRO A 221 0.11 -20.13 -5.53
N GLU A 222 1.03 -19.44 -6.19
CA GLU A 222 2.19 -20.00 -6.86
C GLU A 222 3.18 -20.59 -5.87
N ASP A 223 3.42 -19.91 -4.76
CA ASP A 223 4.32 -20.37 -3.69
C ASP A 223 3.79 -21.66 -3.04
N MET A 224 2.47 -21.78 -2.91
CA MET A 224 1.84 -22.98 -2.35
C MET A 224 2.09 -24.22 -3.21
N LYS A 225 2.07 -24.09 -4.53
CA LYS A 225 2.35 -25.20 -5.46
C LYS A 225 3.80 -25.67 -5.42
N GLN A 226 4.73 -24.73 -5.22
CA GLN A 226 6.16 -25.07 -5.08
C GLN A 226 6.44 -25.81 -3.77
N ASP A 227 5.81 -25.40 -2.67
CA ASP A 227 5.98 -26.08 -1.37
C ASP A 227 5.38 -27.49 -1.38
N GLU A 228 4.24 -27.72 -2.05
CA GLU A 228 3.64 -29.04 -2.21
C GLU A 228 4.52 -29.97 -3.04
N GLN A 229 5.10 -29.50 -4.14
CA GLN A 229 6.04 -30.26 -4.96
C GLN A 229 7.31 -30.64 -4.19
N LYS A 230 7.87 -29.71 -3.44
CA LYS A 230 9.07 -29.92 -2.63
C LYS A 230 8.85 -30.93 -1.50
N THR A 231 7.65 -30.93 -0.93
CA THR A 231 7.27 -31.90 0.11
C THR A 231 7.04 -33.28 -0.46
N ALA A 232 6.49 -33.42 -1.67
CA ALA A 232 6.29 -34.69 -2.36
C ALA A 232 7.62 -35.35 -2.75
N GLU A 233 8.59 -34.57 -3.25
CA GLU A 233 9.92 -35.07 -3.55
C GLU A 233 10.70 -35.57 -2.32
N THR A 234 10.58 -34.85 -1.21
CA THR A 234 11.26 -35.21 0.05
C THR A 234 10.66 -36.46 0.69
N THR A 235 9.40 -36.77 0.44
CA THR A 235 8.72 -37.96 0.98
C THR A 235 8.94 -39.20 0.11
N GLY A 236 9.19 -39.02 -1.20
CA GLY A 236 9.49 -40.11 -2.14
C GLY A 236 10.83 -40.78 -1.90
N ASP A 237 11.84 -40.05 -1.43
CA ASP A 237 13.20 -40.55 -1.23
C ASP A 237 13.40 -41.35 0.08
N LYS A 238 12.44 -41.33 0.99
CA LYS A 238 12.50 -42.10 2.25
C LYS A 238 11.92 -43.51 2.17
N ASN A 239 11.26 -43.88 1.07
CA ASN A 239 10.67 -45.21 0.88
C ASN A 239 11.46 -46.10 -0.08
N ALA A 240 12.69 -45.71 -0.48
CA ALA A 240 13.56 -46.44 -1.40
C ALA A 240 14.84 -46.96 -0.74
N ALA A 241 14.85 -47.15 0.60
CA ALA A 241 15.96 -47.72 1.35
C ALA A 241 15.53 -48.96 2.12
#